data_f8950548e833e3176102e5caf36ae137
#
_entry.id   f8950548e833e3176102e5caf36ae137
#
_cell.length_a   1.000
_cell.length_b   1.000
_cell.length_c   1.000
_cell.angle_alpha   90.00
_cell.angle_beta   90.00
_cell.angle_gamma   90.00
#
_symmetry.space_group_name_H-M   'P 1'
#
loop_
_entity.id
_entity.type
_entity.pdbx_description
1 polymer ?
#
loop_
_entity_poly.entity_id
_entity_poly.type
_entity_poly.pdbx_seq_one_letter_code
_entity_poly.pdbx_strand_id
1 'polypeptide(L)'
;LCYAGHTDVVPPGNLKDWTVNPFKPTIKNKHLIGRGANDMKSSIACFVSAVEKFLKKRKVFNGSISFLITGDEEALAINGTKKVVDYLKKRKEKIDFCIVGEPTNPNKLGEMIKIGRRGSLSGTITISGLQGHVAYPHLSNNPINTLVKICKKLKEYKLDKGNKNFQPSNLEITSINVDNTATNVIPASARAQFNVRFNNFHTSNSLKKKINSIVRNLGKKNKCKFKIDFHV
;
A
#
# COMPACT_ATOMS: atom_id res chain seq x y z
N LEU A 1 17.91 -17.29 11.76
CA LEU A 1 16.81 -16.38 12.12
C LEU A 1 17.20 -14.95 11.76
N CYS A 2 16.34 -14.28 10.98
CA CYS A 2 16.50 -12.86 10.67
C CYS A 2 15.42 -12.06 11.42
N TYR A 3 15.81 -10.92 11.98
CA TYR A 3 14.88 -9.89 12.42
C TYR A 3 14.89 -8.74 11.41
N ALA A 4 13.71 -8.34 10.95
CA ALA A 4 13.56 -7.25 10.00
C ALA A 4 12.81 -6.07 10.63
N GLY A 5 13.30 -4.87 10.37
CA GLY A 5 12.73 -3.62 10.86
C GLY A 5 13.26 -2.40 10.11
N HIS A 6 12.69 -1.23 10.44
CA HIS A 6 13.10 0.04 9.86
C HIS A 6 13.34 1.11 10.91
N THR A 7 14.12 2.13 10.55
CA THR A 7 14.47 3.25 11.43
C THR A 7 13.90 4.58 11.00
N ASP A 8 13.44 4.69 9.76
CA ASP A 8 12.69 5.85 9.28
C ASP A 8 11.29 5.90 9.90
N VAL A 9 10.63 7.03 9.77
CA VAL A 9 9.35 7.30 10.41
C VAL A 9 8.49 8.20 9.52
N VAL A 10 7.17 8.02 9.58
CA VAL A 10 6.23 8.95 8.94
C VAL A 10 6.30 10.35 9.56
N PRO A 11 5.91 11.41 8.82
CA PRO A 11 5.79 12.76 9.39
C PRO A 11 4.95 12.78 10.66
N PRO A 12 5.24 13.66 11.62
CA PRO A 12 4.54 13.70 12.91
C PRO A 12 3.08 14.14 12.81
N GLY A 13 2.66 14.70 11.67
CA GLY A 13 1.37 15.37 11.55
C GLY A 13 1.38 16.75 12.20
N ASN A 14 0.23 17.20 12.69
CA ASN A 14 0.14 18.49 13.36
C ASN A 14 0.81 18.43 14.74
N LEU A 15 1.84 19.23 14.94
CA LEU A 15 2.61 19.25 16.20
C LEU A 15 1.77 19.68 17.41
N LYS A 16 0.67 20.40 17.23
CA LYS A 16 -0.25 20.80 18.29
C LYS A 16 -1.03 19.63 18.89
N ASP A 17 -1.14 18.51 18.18
CA ASP A 17 -1.84 17.32 18.65
C ASP A 17 -0.98 16.44 19.57
N TRP A 18 0.32 16.80 19.70
CA TRP A 18 1.25 16.07 20.55
C TRP A 18 1.30 16.67 21.97
N THR A 19 1.26 15.80 22.97
CA THR A 19 1.42 16.20 24.37
C THR A 19 2.87 16.45 24.77
N VAL A 20 3.83 16.05 23.92
CA VAL A 20 5.28 16.23 24.05
C VAL A 20 5.89 16.44 22.67
N ASN A 21 7.14 16.90 22.58
CA ASN A 21 7.82 16.97 21.28
C ASN A 21 8.00 15.56 20.71
N PRO A 22 7.45 15.24 19.50
CA PRO A 22 7.49 13.89 18.92
C PRO A 22 8.91 13.39 18.64
N PHE A 23 9.90 14.27 18.50
CA PHE A 23 11.31 13.91 18.24
C PHE A 23 12.20 14.00 19.48
N LYS A 24 11.64 14.32 20.65
CA LYS A 24 12.34 14.26 21.94
C LYS A 24 11.71 13.14 22.77
N PRO A 25 12.37 11.96 22.90
CA PRO A 25 11.80 10.83 23.62
C PRO A 25 11.49 11.22 25.07
N THR A 26 10.23 11.02 25.46
CA THR A 26 9.72 11.42 26.77
C THR A 26 9.03 10.24 27.43
N ILE A 27 9.41 9.93 28.68
CA ILE A 27 8.73 8.92 29.50
C ILE A 27 7.68 9.64 30.37
N LYS A 28 6.41 9.27 30.16
CA LYS A 28 5.28 9.78 30.93
C LYS A 28 4.33 8.63 31.26
N ASN A 29 3.96 8.50 32.52
CA ASN A 29 3.06 7.43 32.99
C ASN A 29 3.54 6.02 32.56
N LYS A 30 4.83 5.75 32.66
CA LYS A 30 5.47 4.48 32.23
C LYS A 30 5.38 4.19 30.72
N HIS A 31 5.00 5.17 29.89
CA HIS A 31 4.98 5.05 28.43
C HIS A 31 6.10 5.90 27.83
N LEU A 32 6.81 5.32 26.87
CA LEU A 32 7.74 6.06 26.01
C LEU A 32 6.95 6.70 24.88
N ILE A 33 6.90 8.03 24.86
CA ILE A 33 6.17 8.81 23.85
C ILE A 33 7.16 9.44 22.88
N GLY A 34 6.94 9.22 21.58
CA GLY A 34 7.72 9.79 20.50
C GLY A 34 7.37 9.17 19.15
N ARG A 35 7.61 9.90 18.06
CA ARG A 35 7.44 9.39 16.72
C ARG A 35 8.46 8.26 16.47
N GLY A 36 7.97 7.09 15.97
CA GLY A 36 8.81 5.91 15.78
C GLY A 36 9.03 5.08 17.05
N ALA A 37 8.45 5.46 18.21
CA ALA A 37 8.57 4.65 19.41
C ALA A 37 7.83 3.32 19.25
N ASN A 38 6.56 3.34 18.86
CA ASN A 38 5.76 2.13 18.62
C ASN A 38 6.05 1.50 17.26
N ASP A 39 6.22 2.30 16.24
CA ASP A 39 6.51 1.95 14.85
C ASP A 39 7.84 2.56 14.43
N MET A 40 8.99 1.75 14.45
CA MET A 40 9.04 0.44 15.13
C MET A 40 10.34 0.29 15.97
N LYS A 41 10.95 1.43 16.38
CA LYS A 41 12.26 1.43 17.05
C LYS A 41 12.29 0.69 18.38
N SER A 42 11.19 0.70 19.15
CA SER A 42 11.11 -0.08 20.39
C SER A 42 11.19 -1.58 20.14
N SER A 43 10.60 -2.05 19.07
CA SER A 43 10.66 -3.46 18.67
C SER A 43 12.09 -3.89 18.32
N ILE A 44 12.85 -3.04 17.62
CA ILE A 44 14.27 -3.27 17.33
C ILE A 44 15.05 -3.37 18.65
N ALA A 45 14.86 -2.41 19.55
CA ALA A 45 15.55 -2.40 20.87
C ALA A 45 15.21 -3.64 21.70
N CYS A 46 13.96 -4.07 21.72
CA CYS A 46 13.53 -5.28 22.41
C CYS A 46 14.20 -6.53 21.82
N PHE A 47 14.31 -6.63 20.50
CA PHE A 47 14.94 -7.78 19.88
C PHE A 47 16.46 -7.81 20.15
N VAL A 48 17.14 -6.66 20.09
CA VAL A 48 18.57 -6.52 20.49
C VAL A 48 18.75 -7.03 21.91
N SER A 49 17.95 -6.52 22.86
CA SER A 49 18.04 -6.95 24.27
C SER A 49 17.77 -8.45 24.46
N ALA A 50 16.84 -9.01 23.67
CA ALA A 50 16.55 -10.45 23.70
C ALA A 50 17.76 -11.27 23.20
N VAL A 51 18.40 -10.82 22.12
CA VAL A 51 19.62 -11.45 21.58
C VAL A 51 20.78 -11.36 22.58
N GLU A 52 21.01 -10.22 23.19
CA GLU A 52 22.03 -10.07 24.24
C GLU A 52 21.82 -11.05 25.41
N LYS A 53 20.58 -11.16 25.89
CA LYS A 53 20.23 -12.11 26.97
C LYS A 53 20.43 -13.57 26.54
N PHE A 54 20.08 -13.88 25.29
CA PHE A 54 20.29 -15.21 24.74
C PHE A 54 21.77 -15.58 24.66
N LEU A 55 22.61 -14.69 24.13
CA LEU A 55 24.05 -14.91 23.97
C LEU A 55 24.79 -15.01 25.31
N LYS A 56 24.35 -14.25 26.34
CA LYS A 56 24.86 -14.40 27.70
C LYS A 56 24.60 -15.79 28.28
N LYS A 57 23.45 -16.41 27.94
CA LYS A 57 23.09 -17.75 28.44
C LYS A 57 23.62 -18.88 27.55
N ARG A 58 23.78 -18.65 26.26
CA ARG A 58 24.18 -19.61 25.23
C ARG A 58 25.38 -19.10 24.44
N LYS A 59 26.59 -19.44 24.88
CA LYS A 59 27.84 -19.04 24.19
C LYS A 59 28.01 -19.75 22.82
N VAL A 60 27.41 -20.93 22.65
CA VAL A 60 27.45 -21.73 21.41
C VAL A 60 26.02 -22.12 21.04
N PHE A 61 25.64 -21.93 19.80
CA PHE A 61 24.36 -22.36 19.24
C PHE A 61 24.53 -22.66 17.74
N ASN A 62 23.68 -23.55 17.21
CA ASN A 62 23.68 -23.90 15.80
C ASN A 62 22.84 -22.89 15.02
N GLY A 63 23.44 -22.18 14.08
CA GLY A 63 22.78 -21.23 13.21
C GLY A 63 23.27 -19.81 13.38
N SER A 64 22.53 -18.87 12.78
CA SER A 64 22.88 -17.43 12.79
C SER A 64 21.68 -16.59 13.17
N ILE A 65 21.94 -15.48 13.85
CA ILE A 65 20.98 -14.42 14.11
C ILE A 65 21.42 -13.21 13.30
N SER A 66 20.56 -12.67 12.45
CA SER A 66 20.83 -11.52 11.61
C SER A 66 19.81 -10.43 11.81
N PHE A 67 20.22 -9.19 11.54
CA PHE A 67 19.37 -8.00 11.56
C PHE A 67 19.33 -7.43 10.15
N LEU A 68 18.13 -7.28 9.60
CA LEU A 68 17.86 -6.55 8.37
C LEU A 68 17.17 -5.25 8.74
N ILE A 69 17.95 -4.17 8.84
CA ILE A 69 17.45 -2.85 9.24
C ILE A 69 17.55 -1.91 8.06
N THR A 70 16.43 -1.26 7.72
CA THR A 70 16.34 -0.32 6.60
C THR A 70 15.94 1.07 7.08
N GLY A 71 16.13 2.08 6.22
CA GLY A 71 15.80 3.48 6.49
C GLY A 71 14.90 4.08 5.38
N ASP A 72 14.19 3.24 4.62
CA ASP A 72 13.26 3.66 3.58
C ASP A 72 12.13 2.61 3.48
N GLU A 73 11.31 2.51 4.55
CA GLU A 73 10.10 1.66 4.58
C GLU A 73 8.84 2.50 4.47
N GLU A 74 8.79 3.61 5.17
CA GLU A 74 7.61 4.44 5.40
C GLU A 74 7.28 5.40 4.24
N ALA A 75 8.20 5.56 3.29
CA ALA A 75 8.03 6.44 2.15
C ALA A 75 7.86 5.65 0.85
N LEU A 76 8.75 5.88 -0.13
CA LEU A 76 8.68 5.22 -1.44
C LEU A 76 9.19 3.78 -1.42
N ALA A 77 9.88 3.37 -0.37
CA ALA A 77 10.46 2.03 -0.16
C ALA A 77 11.38 1.55 -1.33
N ILE A 78 11.98 2.51 -2.04
CA ILE A 78 12.85 2.23 -3.21
C ILE A 78 14.18 1.62 -2.75
N ASN A 79 14.76 2.16 -1.65
CA ASN A 79 16.04 1.74 -1.08
C ASN A 79 15.88 0.91 0.21
N GLY A 80 14.67 0.40 0.45
CA GLY A 80 14.30 -0.36 1.63
C GLY A 80 14.54 -1.87 1.52
N THR A 81 13.74 -2.62 2.23
CA THR A 81 13.82 -4.08 2.42
C THR A 81 13.93 -4.86 1.10
N LYS A 82 13.18 -4.47 0.06
CA LYS A 82 13.23 -5.13 -1.25
C LYS A 82 14.64 -5.16 -1.83
N LYS A 83 15.36 -4.04 -1.77
CA LYS A 83 16.72 -3.91 -2.32
C LYS A 83 17.72 -4.81 -1.57
N VAL A 84 17.57 -4.90 -0.25
CA VAL A 84 18.40 -5.80 0.57
C VAL A 84 18.09 -7.27 0.24
N VAL A 85 16.82 -7.65 0.13
CA VAL A 85 16.42 -9.01 -0.23
C VAL A 85 16.92 -9.39 -1.63
N ASP A 86 16.84 -8.49 -2.60
CA ASP A 86 17.37 -8.72 -3.95
C ASP A 86 18.91 -8.90 -3.93
N TYR A 87 19.62 -8.16 -3.06
CA TYR A 87 21.06 -8.33 -2.85
C TYR A 87 21.39 -9.70 -2.23
N LEU A 88 20.68 -10.11 -1.18
CA LEU A 88 20.87 -11.41 -0.54
C LEU A 88 20.63 -12.58 -1.52
N LYS A 89 19.59 -12.47 -2.36
CA LYS A 89 19.32 -13.45 -3.43
C LYS A 89 20.49 -13.59 -4.41
N LYS A 90 21.09 -12.48 -4.84
CA LYS A 90 22.27 -12.50 -5.72
C LYS A 90 23.46 -13.22 -5.06
N ARG A 91 23.59 -13.09 -3.75
CA ARG A 91 24.62 -13.78 -2.97
C ARG A 91 24.26 -15.22 -2.61
N LYS A 92 23.07 -15.68 -3.00
CA LYS A 92 22.54 -17.01 -2.64
C LYS A 92 22.42 -17.21 -1.12
N GLU A 93 22.35 -16.14 -0.35
CA GLU A 93 22.11 -16.19 1.09
C GLU A 93 20.64 -16.56 1.37
N LYS A 94 20.44 -17.54 2.23
CA LYS A 94 19.11 -18.05 2.58
C LYS A 94 18.73 -17.62 3.97
N ILE A 95 17.53 -17.04 4.10
CA ILE A 95 16.88 -16.75 5.37
C ILE A 95 15.83 -17.85 5.60
N ASP A 96 16.01 -18.67 6.64
CA ASP A 96 15.06 -19.75 6.94
C ASP A 96 13.82 -19.21 7.66
N PHE A 97 14.01 -18.28 8.62
CA PHE A 97 12.93 -17.66 9.40
C PHE A 97 13.18 -16.17 9.51
N CYS A 98 12.09 -15.39 9.38
CA CYS A 98 12.13 -13.93 9.56
C CYS A 98 11.02 -13.48 10.52
N ILE A 99 11.40 -12.66 11.49
CA ILE A 99 10.48 -11.92 12.35
C ILE A 99 10.50 -10.47 11.89
N VAL A 100 9.34 -9.93 11.54
CA VAL A 100 9.16 -8.51 11.21
C VAL A 100 8.55 -7.83 12.43
N GLY A 101 9.26 -6.87 12.99
CA GLY A 101 8.94 -6.28 14.30
C GLY A 101 7.85 -5.20 14.28
N GLU A 102 6.99 -5.19 13.29
CA GLU A 102 5.90 -4.23 13.14
C GLU A 102 4.81 -4.35 14.21
N PRO A 103 4.17 -3.26 14.63
CA PRO A 103 3.06 -3.29 15.58
C PRO A 103 1.85 -3.97 14.97
N THR A 104 1.43 -5.10 15.55
CA THR A 104 0.33 -5.91 15.03
C THR A 104 -0.77 -6.22 16.04
N ASN A 105 -0.51 -5.99 17.32
CA ASN A 105 -1.42 -6.35 18.40
C ASN A 105 -2.43 -5.23 18.67
N PRO A 106 -3.74 -5.44 18.49
CA PRO A 106 -4.74 -4.39 18.68
C PRO A 106 -4.99 -4.04 20.16
N ASN A 107 -5.01 -5.02 21.07
CA ASN A 107 -5.38 -4.79 22.46
C ASN A 107 -4.30 -5.25 23.45
N LYS A 108 -3.75 -6.44 23.28
CA LYS A 108 -2.78 -7.03 24.22
C LYS A 108 -1.53 -7.49 23.49
N LEU A 109 -0.38 -7.26 24.10
CA LEU A 109 0.90 -7.73 23.56
C LEU A 109 0.90 -9.27 23.43
N GLY A 110 1.28 -9.75 22.25
CA GLY A 110 1.36 -11.18 21.94
C GLY A 110 0.04 -11.86 21.57
N GLU A 111 -1.07 -11.12 21.45
CA GLU A 111 -2.37 -11.70 21.09
C GLU A 111 -2.48 -12.05 19.59
N MET A 112 -1.71 -11.39 18.75
CA MET A 112 -1.79 -11.57 17.30
C MET A 112 -0.43 -11.46 16.63
N ILE A 113 -0.17 -12.38 15.70
CA ILE A 113 0.91 -12.28 14.71
C ILE A 113 0.33 -12.33 13.32
N LYS A 114 0.89 -11.54 12.40
CA LYS A 114 0.53 -11.61 10.98
C LYS A 114 1.45 -12.57 10.27
N ILE A 115 0.88 -13.58 9.62
CA ILE A 115 1.61 -14.56 8.80
C ILE A 115 1.65 -14.20 7.33
N GLY A 116 1.07 -13.06 6.95
CA GLY A 116 1.08 -12.49 5.61
C GLY A 116 0.25 -11.22 5.53
N ARG A 117 0.41 -10.49 4.44
CA ARG A 117 -0.37 -9.27 4.14
C ARG A 117 -0.96 -9.35 2.74
N ARG A 118 -2.11 -8.71 2.55
CA ARG A 118 -2.67 -8.52 1.20
C ARG A 118 -1.82 -7.50 0.45
N GLY A 119 -1.68 -7.71 -0.86
CA GLY A 119 -1.06 -6.73 -1.75
C GLY A 119 -1.93 -5.48 -1.92
N SER A 120 -1.31 -4.41 -2.37
CA SER A 120 -1.96 -3.14 -2.71
C SER A 120 -1.58 -2.75 -4.13
N LEU A 121 -2.58 -2.32 -4.93
CA LEU A 121 -2.38 -1.79 -6.27
C LEU A 121 -3.28 -0.57 -6.43
N SER A 122 -2.68 0.59 -6.61
CA SER A 122 -3.40 1.83 -6.92
C SER A 122 -3.33 2.13 -8.41
N GLY A 123 -4.28 2.93 -8.91
CA GLY A 123 -4.19 3.43 -10.26
C GLY A 123 -5.11 4.60 -10.51
N THR A 124 -4.78 5.34 -11.57
CA THR A 124 -5.58 6.45 -12.08
C THR A 124 -6.04 6.13 -13.50
N ILE A 125 -7.34 6.16 -13.72
CA ILE A 125 -7.96 6.01 -15.02
C ILE A 125 -8.30 7.41 -15.54
N THR A 126 -7.79 7.75 -16.71
CA THR A 126 -8.14 8.99 -17.43
C THR A 126 -8.89 8.62 -18.69
N ILE A 127 -10.07 9.20 -18.87
CA ILE A 127 -10.88 9.06 -20.08
C ILE A 127 -10.92 10.41 -20.78
N SER A 128 -10.56 10.42 -22.05
CA SER A 128 -10.63 11.62 -22.91
C SER A 128 -11.70 11.43 -23.98
N GLY A 129 -12.58 12.41 -24.10
CA GLY A 129 -13.64 12.48 -25.08
C GLY A 129 -13.50 13.67 -26.01
N LEU A 130 -14.62 14.19 -26.46
CA LEU A 130 -14.70 15.43 -27.26
C LEU A 130 -15.56 16.44 -26.51
N GLN A 131 -14.97 17.58 -26.18
CA GLN A 131 -15.66 18.68 -25.52
C GLN A 131 -16.74 19.27 -26.44
N GLY A 132 -17.82 19.77 -25.85
CA GLY A 132 -18.89 20.42 -26.62
C GLY A 132 -19.92 21.11 -25.73
N HIS A 133 -20.88 21.78 -26.37
CA HIS A 133 -22.00 22.40 -25.70
C HIS A 133 -23.08 21.35 -25.37
N VAL A 134 -23.66 21.38 -24.17
CA VAL A 134 -24.67 20.39 -23.74
C VAL A 134 -25.92 20.38 -24.61
N ALA A 135 -26.25 21.48 -25.29
CA ALA A 135 -27.38 21.57 -26.22
C ALA A 135 -27.13 20.79 -27.53
N TYR A 136 -25.88 20.47 -27.85
CA TYR A 136 -25.50 19.76 -29.07
C TYR A 136 -24.69 18.49 -28.78
N PRO A 137 -25.25 17.53 -28.02
CA PRO A 137 -24.51 16.36 -27.55
C PRO A 137 -24.02 15.44 -28.69
N HIS A 138 -24.64 15.50 -29.86
CA HIS A 138 -24.26 14.76 -31.07
C HIS A 138 -22.93 15.21 -31.68
N LEU A 139 -22.48 16.45 -31.37
CA LEU A 139 -21.19 17.02 -31.78
C LEU A 139 -20.07 16.79 -30.76
N SER A 140 -20.34 16.08 -29.69
CA SER A 140 -19.41 15.83 -28.59
C SER A 140 -19.33 14.36 -28.20
N ASN A 141 -18.40 14.04 -27.32
CA ASN A 141 -18.33 12.71 -26.71
C ASN A 141 -17.99 12.84 -25.24
N ASN A 142 -18.98 12.68 -24.37
CA ASN A 142 -18.83 12.91 -22.93
C ASN A 142 -18.01 11.81 -22.24
N PRO A 143 -16.79 12.11 -21.77
CA PRO A 143 -15.93 11.14 -21.07
C PRO A 143 -16.49 10.69 -19.72
N ILE A 144 -17.33 11.52 -19.06
CA ILE A 144 -17.96 11.18 -17.78
C ILE A 144 -18.83 9.94 -17.94
N ASN A 145 -19.64 9.87 -19.00
CA ASN A 145 -20.52 8.74 -19.25
C ASN A 145 -19.76 7.42 -19.39
N THR A 146 -18.58 7.47 -20.01
CA THR A 146 -17.69 6.30 -20.15
C THR A 146 -17.02 5.96 -18.82
N LEU A 147 -16.53 6.97 -18.09
CA LEU A 147 -15.88 6.76 -16.79
C LEU A 147 -16.84 6.13 -15.77
N VAL A 148 -18.09 6.62 -15.68
CA VAL A 148 -19.12 6.07 -14.79
C VAL A 148 -19.38 4.59 -15.09
N LYS A 149 -19.51 4.22 -16.38
CA LYS A 149 -19.69 2.82 -16.80
C LYS A 149 -18.48 1.95 -16.39
N ILE A 150 -17.27 2.48 -16.53
CA ILE A 150 -16.04 1.80 -16.12
C ILE A 150 -16.02 1.61 -14.60
N CYS A 151 -16.26 2.66 -13.82
CA CYS A 151 -16.30 2.61 -12.36
C CYS A 151 -17.33 1.59 -11.87
N LYS A 152 -18.54 1.63 -12.43
CA LYS A 152 -19.61 0.64 -12.13
C LYS A 152 -19.13 -0.77 -12.40
N LYS A 153 -18.57 -1.04 -13.59
CA LYS A 153 -18.09 -2.38 -13.97
C LYS A 153 -16.96 -2.88 -13.07
N LEU A 154 -16.05 -2.00 -12.67
CA LEU A 154 -14.95 -2.33 -11.74
C LEU A 154 -15.48 -2.66 -10.33
N LYS A 155 -16.46 -1.93 -9.82
CA LYS A 155 -17.10 -2.19 -8.52
C LYS A 155 -17.88 -3.49 -8.48
N GLU A 156 -18.60 -3.81 -9.56
CA GLU A 156 -19.38 -5.04 -9.68
C GLU A 156 -18.49 -6.27 -9.91
N TYR A 157 -17.23 -6.06 -10.29
CA TYR A 157 -16.34 -7.16 -10.61
C TYR A 157 -15.82 -7.85 -9.32
N LYS A 158 -16.33 -9.05 -9.06
CA LYS A 158 -15.86 -9.88 -7.96
C LYS A 158 -14.52 -10.51 -8.32
N LEU A 159 -13.46 -10.13 -7.62
CA LEU A 159 -12.10 -10.62 -7.87
C LEU A 159 -11.95 -12.09 -7.43
N ASP A 160 -12.37 -12.41 -6.20
CA ASP A 160 -12.34 -13.75 -5.60
C ASP A 160 -13.29 -13.83 -4.39
N LYS A 161 -13.32 -14.98 -3.72
CA LYS A 161 -14.11 -15.22 -2.51
C LYS A 161 -13.27 -15.23 -1.23
N GLY A 162 -11.98 -14.94 -1.32
CA GLY A 162 -11.05 -15.13 -0.21
C GLY A 162 -10.67 -16.59 0.02
N ASN A 163 -9.90 -16.84 1.08
CA ASN A 163 -9.48 -18.17 1.50
C ASN A 163 -9.31 -18.23 3.03
N LYS A 164 -8.84 -19.36 3.56
CA LYS A 164 -8.65 -19.54 5.01
C LYS A 164 -7.73 -18.51 5.69
N ASN A 165 -6.83 -17.89 4.93
CA ASN A 165 -5.82 -16.95 5.45
C ASN A 165 -6.16 -15.49 5.14
N PHE A 166 -6.95 -15.21 4.10
CA PHE A 166 -7.22 -13.87 3.61
C PHE A 166 -8.68 -13.65 3.27
N GLN A 167 -9.16 -12.47 3.59
CA GLN A 167 -10.44 -11.96 3.12
C GLN A 167 -10.46 -11.86 1.58
N PRO A 168 -11.64 -11.76 0.95
CA PRO A 168 -11.77 -11.47 -0.47
C PRO A 168 -10.98 -10.24 -0.88
N SER A 169 -10.41 -10.29 -2.07
CA SER A 169 -9.81 -9.10 -2.69
C SER A 169 -10.92 -8.12 -3.06
N ASN A 170 -10.66 -6.83 -2.86
CA ASN A 170 -11.61 -5.77 -3.12
C ASN A 170 -10.99 -4.61 -3.89
N LEU A 171 -11.80 -3.98 -4.74
CA LEU A 171 -11.46 -2.76 -5.46
C LEU A 171 -12.38 -1.63 -5.00
N GLU A 172 -11.80 -0.50 -4.61
CA GLU A 172 -12.53 0.71 -4.27
C GLU A 172 -12.13 1.86 -5.20
N ILE A 173 -13.14 2.61 -5.68
CA ILE A 173 -12.93 3.90 -6.33
C ILE A 173 -12.74 4.92 -5.23
N THR A 174 -11.59 5.59 -5.21
CA THR A 174 -11.20 6.48 -4.13
C THR A 174 -11.35 7.96 -4.46
N SER A 175 -11.45 8.30 -5.75
CA SER A 175 -11.69 9.68 -6.20
C SER A 175 -12.29 9.68 -7.61
N ILE A 176 -13.14 10.67 -7.89
CA ILE A 176 -13.58 11.01 -9.25
C ILE A 176 -13.41 12.53 -9.39
N ASN A 177 -12.66 12.95 -10.42
CA ASN A 177 -12.38 14.35 -10.71
C ASN A 177 -12.68 14.69 -12.17
N VAL A 178 -13.32 15.83 -12.35
CA VAL A 178 -13.58 16.45 -13.65
C VAL A 178 -13.27 17.94 -13.53
N ASP A 179 -12.24 18.39 -14.23
CA ASP A 179 -11.82 19.79 -14.23
C ASP A 179 -12.79 20.59 -15.14
N ASN A 180 -14.04 20.77 -14.69
CA ASN A 180 -15.09 21.49 -15.41
C ASN A 180 -15.96 22.27 -14.42
N THR A 181 -15.97 23.59 -14.55
CA THR A 181 -16.78 24.49 -13.73
C THR A 181 -18.02 25.01 -14.47
N ALA A 182 -18.08 24.85 -15.80
CA ALA A 182 -19.17 25.33 -16.60
C ALA A 182 -20.30 24.27 -16.72
N THR A 183 -21.51 24.64 -16.36
CA THR A 183 -22.67 23.75 -16.36
C THR A 183 -23.19 23.41 -17.75
N ASN A 184 -22.91 24.24 -18.75
CA ASN A 184 -23.35 24.11 -20.15
C ASN A 184 -22.27 23.50 -21.07
N VAL A 185 -21.15 23.01 -20.53
CA VAL A 185 -20.04 22.42 -21.28
C VAL A 185 -19.85 20.96 -20.92
N ILE A 186 -19.83 20.09 -21.93
CA ILE A 186 -19.37 18.71 -21.83
C ILE A 186 -17.84 18.72 -21.75
N PRO A 187 -17.19 18.16 -20.71
CA PRO A 187 -15.74 18.23 -20.52
C PRO A 187 -14.95 17.41 -21.56
N ALA A 188 -13.68 17.78 -21.77
CA ALA A 188 -12.76 17.03 -22.61
C ALA A 188 -12.23 15.75 -21.95
N SER A 189 -12.13 15.74 -20.62
CA SER A 189 -11.59 14.59 -19.86
C SER A 189 -12.27 14.41 -18.51
N ALA A 190 -12.20 13.16 -18.00
CA ALA A 190 -12.61 12.80 -16.64
C ALA A 190 -11.65 11.76 -16.08
N ARG A 191 -11.39 11.80 -14.76
CA ARG A 191 -10.44 10.90 -14.08
C ARG A 191 -11.09 10.21 -12.89
N ALA A 192 -10.68 8.97 -12.63
CA ALA A 192 -10.98 8.26 -11.39
C ALA A 192 -9.73 7.62 -10.84
N GLN A 193 -9.58 7.63 -9.52
CA GLN A 193 -8.56 6.87 -8.81
C GLN A 193 -9.20 5.65 -8.15
N PHE A 194 -8.42 4.58 -8.04
CA PHE A 194 -8.85 3.36 -7.38
C PHE A 194 -7.69 2.73 -6.60
N ASN A 195 -8.05 1.91 -5.61
CA ASN A 195 -7.13 1.02 -4.93
C ASN A 195 -7.70 -0.40 -4.88
N VAL A 196 -6.83 -1.38 -5.09
CA VAL A 196 -7.14 -2.81 -4.96
C VAL A 196 -6.34 -3.39 -3.81
N ARG A 197 -7.02 -3.99 -2.83
CA ARG A 197 -6.40 -4.87 -1.83
C ARG A 197 -6.61 -6.31 -2.26
N PHE A 198 -5.53 -7.03 -2.51
CA PHE A 198 -5.62 -8.37 -3.08
C PHE A 198 -4.86 -9.41 -2.26
N ASN A 199 -5.40 -10.61 -2.21
CA ASN A 199 -4.83 -11.77 -1.56
C ASN A 199 -3.91 -12.56 -2.52
N ASN A 200 -3.43 -13.71 -2.07
CA ASN A 200 -2.48 -14.55 -2.78
C ASN A 200 -3.03 -15.27 -4.04
N PHE A 201 -4.33 -15.13 -4.36
CA PHE A 201 -4.88 -15.59 -5.64
C PHE A 201 -4.51 -14.68 -6.81
N HIS A 202 -4.04 -13.46 -6.51
CA HIS A 202 -3.70 -12.47 -7.52
C HIS A 202 -2.25 -12.00 -7.41
N THR A 203 -1.76 -11.49 -8.52
CA THR A 203 -0.53 -10.69 -8.58
C THR A 203 -0.87 -9.30 -9.12
N SER A 204 -0.04 -8.30 -8.86
CA SER A 204 -0.16 -6.98 -9.49
C SER A 204 -0.35 -7.08 -11.00
N ASN A 205 0.43 -7.94 -11.67
CA ASN A 205 0.37 -8.11 -13.12
C ASN A 205 -0.96 -8.71 -13.60
N SER A 206 -1.52 -9.72 -12.89
CA SER A 206 -2.82 -10.30 -13.24
C SER A 206 -3.93 -9.27 -13.13
N LEU A 207 -3.91 -8.46 -12.07
CA LEU A 207 -4.89 -7.39 -11.85
C LEU A 207 -4.75 -6.26 -12.88
N LYS A 208 -3.53 -5.80 -13.17
CA LYS A 208 -3.26 -4.81 -14.23
C LYS A 208 -3.84 -5.26 -15.58
N LYS A 209 -3.59 -6.52 -15.99
CA LYS A 209 -4.15 -7.07 -17.23
C LYS A 209 -5.69 -7.03 -17.23
N LYS A 210 -6.29 -7.42 -16.12
CA LYS A 210 -7.76 -7.49 -16.01
C LYS A 210 -8.43 -6.11 -16.02
N ILE A 211 -7.90 -5.16 -15.26
CA ILE A 211 -8.38 -3.78 -15.23
C ILE A 211 -8.21 -3.13 -16.60
N ASN A 212 -7.03 -3.28 -17.21
CA ASN A 212 -6.79 -2.80 -18.59
C ASN A 212 -7.82 -3.34 -19.59
N SER A 213 -8.15 -4.63 -19.50
CA SER A 213 -9.16 -5.25 -20.40
C SER A 213 -10.53 -4.59 -20.24
N ILE A 214 -10.99 -4.39 -19.00
CA ILE A 214 -12.29 -3.75 -18.72
C ILE A 214 -12.33 -2.32 -19.28
N VAL A 215 -11.31 -1.53 -18.96
CA VAL A 215 -11.21 -0.11 -19.38
C VAL A 215 -11.11 -0.01 -20.89
N ARG A 216 -10.27 -0.84 -21.51
CA ARG A 216 -10.10 -0.88 -22.96
C ARG A 216 -11.40 -1.21 -23.70
N ASN A 217 -12.12 -2.23 -23.24
CA ASN A 217 -13.35 -2.66 -23.87
C ASN A 217 -14.43 -1.57 -23.82
N LEU A 218 -14.61 -0.94 -22.66
CA LEU A 218 -15.59 0.13 -22.49
C LEU A 218 -15.16 1.43 -23.17
N GLY A 219 -13.87 1.78 -23.14
CA GLY A 219 -13.33 2.95 -23.84
C GLY A 219 -13.54 2.85 -25.35
N LYS A 220 -13.18 1.71 -25.96
CA LYS A 220 -13.41 1.47 -27.40
C LYS A 220 -14.90 1.51 -27.77
N LYS A 221 -15.74 0.82 -27.00
CA LYS A 221 -17.20 0.79 -27.24
C LYS A 221 -17.82 2.19 -27.25
N ASN A 222 -17.32 3.11 -26.43
CA ASN A 222 -17.83 4.47 -26.32
C ASN A 222 -16.98 5.49 -27.12
N LYS A 223 -16.06 5.04 -27.99
CA LYS A 223 -15.20 5.88 -28.84
C LYS A 223 -14.40 6.93 -28.05
N CYS A 224 -14.01 6.62 -26.80
CA CYS A 224 -13.18 7.46 -25.97
C CYS A 224 -11.74 6.97 -25.96
N LYS A 225 -10.78 7.88 -25.89
CA LYS A 225 -9.39 7.55 -25.56
C LYS A 225 -9.30 7.28 -24.06
N PHE A 226 -8.35 6.43 -23.65
CA PHE A 226 -8.15 6.08 -22.25
C PHE A 226 -6.67 5.90 -21.93
N LYS A 227 -6.31 6.23 -20.71
CA LYS A 227 -4.98 5.99 -20.13
C LYS A 227 -5.17 5.43 -18.72
N ILE A 228 -4.30 4.50 -18.31
CA ILE A 228 -4.26 4.00 -16.93
C ILE A 228 -2.82 4.09 -16.45
N ASP A 229 -2.62 4.82 -15.38
CA ASP A 229 -1.35 4.89 -14.67
C ASP A 229 -1.48 4.06 -13.38
N PHE A 230 -0.61 3.05 -13.20
CA PHE A 230 -0.61 2.18 -12.03
C PHE A 230 0.52 2.55 -11.08
N HIS A 231 0.22 2.52 -9.78
CA HIS A 231 1.16 2.66 -8.66
C HIS A 231 1.07 1.39 -7.79
N VAL A 232 2.21 0.83 -7.43
CA VAL A 232 2.30 -0.39 -6.60
C VAL A 232 2.97 -0.04 -5.30
#